data_b1567f475facbe76e7d38741162f4ad4
#
_entry.id   b1567f475facbe76e7d38741162f4ad4
#
_cell.length_a   1.000
_cell.length_b   1.000
_cell.length_c   1.000
_cell.angle_alpha   90.00
_cell.angle_beta   90.00
_cell.angle_gamma   90.00
#
_symmetry.space_group_name_H-M   'P 1'
#
loop_
_entity.id
_entity.type
_entity.pdbx_description
1 polymer ?
#
loop_
_entity_poly.entity_id
_entity_poly.type
_entity_poly.pdbx_seq_one_letter_code
_entity_poly.pdbx_strand_id
1 'polypeptide(L)'
;MSTPWAEWDHLLKIDPDKSLVEGETFADVCQTGTDAIEIGGTLGMTEDKMQRVVDACAEYDVPLYQEPSNPSVVIDSPALDGYLIPTVFNSTDPFWMVGAHKEWVRIEDGLDWDRTTTEAYIVMNPEASVAEY
;
A
#
# COMPACT_ATOMS: atom_id res chain seq x y z
N MET A 1 6.28 0.47 -20.06
CA MET A 1 5.71 0.69 -18.71
C MET A 1 5.95 2.14 -18.33
N SER A 2 4.90 2.88 -18.05
CA SER A 2 5.05 4.18 -17.40
C SER A 2 5.32 3.92 -15.91
N THR A 3 6.27 4.62 -15.32
CA THR A 3 6.48 4.66 -13.88
C THR A 3 5.61 5.80 -13.35
N PRO A 4 4.44 5.50 -12.73
CA PRO A 4 3.50 6.55 -12.35
C PRO A 4 4.12 7.57 -11.39
N TRP A 5 5.04 7.12 -10.55
CA TRP A 5 5.73 7.98 -9.56
C TRP A 5 6.85 8.85 -10.15
N ALA A 6 7.14 8.77 -11.44
CA ALA A 6 8.25 9.55 -12.01
C ALA A 6 8.04 11.08 -11.91
N GLU A 7 6.80 11.49 -11.71
CA GLU A 7 6.40 12.90 -11.59
C GLU A 7 5.79 13.25 -10.21
N TRP A 8 5.84 12.31 -9.25
CA TRP A 8 5.33 12.56 -7.90
C TRP A 8 6.42 13.20 -7.03
N ASP A 9 6.03 14.20 -6.28
CA ASP A 9 6.84 14.79 -5.22
C ASP A 9 6.48 14.20 -3.84
N HIS A 10 5.25 13.69 -3.70
CA HIS A 10 4.73 13.21 -2.43
C HIS A 10 3.75 12.06 -2.59
N LEU A 11 3.98 10.98 -1.84
CA LEU A 11 3.08 9.83 -1.68
C LEU A 11 2.67 9.74 -0.21
N LEU A 12 1.36 9.68 0.05
CA LEU A 12 0.84 9.55 1.40
C LEU A 12 0.36 8.12 1.64
N LYS A 13 0.81 7.50 2.74
CA LYS A 13 0.42 6.15 3.11
C LYS A 13 -0.68 6.13 4.17
N ILE A 14 -1.72 5.34 3.92
CA ILE A 14 -2.79 5.05 4.89
C ILE A 14 -2.68 3.58 5.32
N ASP A 15 -2.57 3.37 6.63
CA ASP A 15 -2.72 2.05 7.24
C ASP A 15 -4.17 1.88 7.75
N PRO A 16 -4.98 1.02 7.11
CA PRO A 16 -6.40 0.86 7.48
C PRO A 16 -6.68 0.31 8.87
N ASP A 17 -5.67 -0.27 9.53
CA ASP A 17 -5.77 -0.74 10.92
C ASP A 17 -5.51 0.37 11.94
N LYS A 18 -4.89 1.45 11.52
CA LYS A 18 -4.59 2.59 12.38
C LYS A 18 -5.71 3.63 12.36
N SER A 19 -5.84 4.33 13.48
CA SER A 19 -6.74 5.48 13.59
C SER A 19 -6.09 6.71 12.95
N LEU A 20 -6.89 7.50 12.27
CA LEU A 20 -6.50 8.86 11.90
C LEU A 20 -6.37 9.72 13.16
N VAL A 21 -5.75 10.89 13.03
CA VAL A 21 -5.73 11.89 14.10
C VAL A 21 -7.18 12.27 14.47
N GLU A 22 -7.41 12.57 15.75
CA GLU A 22 -8.75 12.87 16.23
C GLU A 22 -9.39 14.02 15.43
N GLY A 23 -10.55 13.73 14.85
CA GLY A 23 -11.31 14.68 14.02
C GLY A 23 -10.98 14.66 12.53
N GLU A 24 -9.94 13.94 12.11
CA GLU A 24 -9.64 13.77 10.68
C GLU A 24 -10.45 12.63 10.06
N THR A 25 -10.72 12.79 8.78
CA THR A 25 -11.39 11.79 7.92
C THR A 25 -10.50 11.38 6.75
N PHE A 26 -10.83 10.29 6.08
CA PHE A 26 -10.14 9.92 4.83
C PHE A 26 -10.32 11.00 3.74
N ALA A 27 -11.42 11.74 3.78
CA ALA A 27 -11.64 12.89 2.92
C ALA A 27 -10.56 13.98 3.10
N ASP A 28 -10.21 14.27 4.34
CA ASP A 28 -9.17 15.26 4.65
C ASP A 28 -7.82 14.80 4.12
N VAL A 29 -7.52 13.51 4.26
CA VAL A 29 -6.30 12.90 3.70
C VAL A 29 -6.25 13.04 2.18
N CYS A 30 -7.35 12.72 1.48
CA CYS A 30 -7.44 12.82 0.02
C CYS A 30 -7.31 14.27 -0.50
N GLN A 31 -7.57 15.26 0.33
CA GLN A 31 -7.53 16.68 -0.03
C GLN A 31 -6.24 17.40 0.39
N THR A 32 -5.23 16.66 0.85
CA THR A 32 -3.93 17.24 1.27
C THR A 32 -3.11 17.79 0.12
N GLY A 33 -3.43 17.44 -1.12
CA GLY A 33 -2.63 17.75 -2.31
C GLY A 33 -1.47 16.79 -2.54
N THR A 34 -1.54 15.59 -1.94
CA THR A 34 -0.62 14.49 -2.27
C THR A 34 -0.82 14.03 -3.71
N ASP A 35 0.27 13.60 -4.37
CA ASP A 35 0.22 13.14 -5.76
C ASP A 35 -0.43 11.76 -5.90
N ALA A 36 -0.35 10.95 -4.86
CA ALA A 36 -1.02 9.65 -4.79
C ALA A 36 -1.22 9.21 -3.33
N ILE A 37 -2.09 8.22 -3.13
CA ILE A 37 -2.31 7.56 -1.85
C ILE A 37 -1.98 6.09 -2.00
N GLU A 38 -1.16 5.61 -1.09
CA GLU A 38 -0.84 4.20 -0.91
C GLU A 38 -1.60 3.65 0.29
N ILE A 39 -2.37 2.58 0.08
CA ILE A 39 -3.18 1.95 1.13
C ILE A 39 -2.56 0.61 1.47
N GLY A 40 -2.08 0.46 2.69
CA GLY A 40 -1.44 -0.77 3.12
C GLY A 40 -1.09 -0.79 4.59
N GLY A 41 -0.91 -2.00 5.10
CA GLY A 41 -0.50 -2.26 6.47
C GLY A 41 -0.12 -3.72 6.65
N THR A 42 0.65 -4.01 7.69
CA THR A 42 1.20 -5.35 7.92
C THR A 42 0.34 -6.17 8.88
N LEU A 43 -0.07 -5.57 9.98
CA LEU A 43 -0.79 -6.23 11.07
C LEU A 43 -2.25 -5.82 11.09
N GLY A 44 -3.12 -6.72 11.52
CA GLY A 44 -4.54 -6.43 11.72
C GLY A 44 -5.35 -6.12 10.46
N MET A 45 -4.76 -6.34 9.29
CA MET A 45 -5.39 -6.07 8.00
C MET A 45 -6.47 -7.09 7.68
N THR A 46 -7.58 -6.60 7.10
CA THR A 46 -8.66 -7.41 6.52
C THR A 46 -9.12 -6.77 5.21
N GLU A 47 -9.74 -7.57 4.35
CA GLU A 47 -10.33 -7.06 3.09
C GLU A 47 -11.36 -5.96 3.35
N ASP A 48 -12.20 -6.11 4.39
CA ASP A 48 -13.20 -5.11 4.76
C ASP A 48 -12.58 -3.76 5.16
N LYS A 49 -11.46 -3.80 5.90
CA LYS A 49 -10.74 -2.58 6.27
C LYS A 49 -10.13 -1.89 5.06
N MET A 50 -9.53 -2.68 4.18
CA MET A 50 -8.95 -2.20 2.92
C MET A 50 -10.04 -1.57 2.05
N GLN A 51 -11.13 -2.30 1.79
CA GLN A 51 -12.22 -1.84 0.95
C GLN A 51 -12.86 -0.55 1.49
N ARG A 52 -13.02 -0.45 2.81
CA ARG A 52 -13.56 0.77 3.45
C ARG A 52 -12.73 2.02 3.13
N VAL A 53 -11.40 1.89 3.15
CA VAL A 53 -10.52 3.03 2.83
C VAL A 53 -10.57 3.35 1.35
N VAL A 54 -10.52 2.32 0.50
CA VAL A 54 -10.64 2.49 -0.96
C VAL A 54 -11.95 3.18 -1.32
N ASP A 55 -13.08 2.73 -0.78
CA ASP A 55 -14.40 3.33 -1.05
C ASP A 55 -14.47 4.80 -0.60
N ALA A 56 -13.87 5.10 0.56
CA ALA A 56 -13.85 6.47 1.07
C ALA A 56 -12.97 7.40 0.24
N CYS A 57 -11.90 6.90 -0.36
CA CYS A 57 -10.99 7.68 -1.19
C CYS A 57 -11.41 7.74 -2.67
N ALA A 58 -12.18 6.77 -3.15
CA ALA A 58 -12.58 6.67 -4.56
C ALA A 58 -13.45 7.84 -5.08
N GLU A 59 -14.02 8.63 -4.18
CA GLU A 59 -14.80 9.84 -4.54
C GLU A 59 -13.91 11.05 -4.88
N TYR A 60 -12.59 10.92 -4.66
CA TYR A 60 -11.63 12.01 -4.85
C TYR A 60 -10.74 11.75 -6.05
N ASP A 61 -10.32 12.83 -6.71
CA ASP A 61 -9.41 12.78 -7.87
C ASP A 61 -7.95 12.69 -7.41
N VAL A 62 -7.62 11.58 -6.76
CA VAL A 62 -6.26 11.23 -6.31
C VAL A 62 -5.98 9.78 -6.64
N PRO A 63 -4.87 9.44 -7.30
CA PRO A 63 -4.52 8.07 -7.61
C PRO A 63 -4.40 7.20 -6.36
N LEU A 64 -5.00 6.00 -6.41
CA LEU A 64 -5.01 5.05 -5.30
C LEU A 64 -4.23 3.79 -5.64
N TYR A 65 -3.29 3.44 -4.79
CA TYR A 65 -2.50 2.22 -4.92
C TYR A 65 -2.63 1.36 -3.66
N GLN A 66 -2.67 0.04 -3.85
CA GLN A 66 -2.52 -0.86 -2.71
C GLN A 66 -1.05 -1.24 -2.54
N GLU A 67 -0.53 -1.12 -1.31
CA GLU A 67 0.73 -1.72 -0.90
C GLU A 67 0.43 -3.01 -0.15
N PRO A 68 0.79 -4.14 -0.71
CA PRO A 68 0.35 -5.43 -0.22
C PRO A 68 1.42 -6.13 0.61
N SER A 69 1.78 -5.58 1.75
CA SER A 69 2.65 -6.24 2.73
C SER A 69 2.07 -7.57 3.22
N ASN A 70 0.75 -7.69 3.24
CA ASN A 70 0.07 -8.95 3.53
C ASN A 70 -0.58 -9.51 2.26
N PRO A 71 0.00 -10.58 1.66
CA PRO A 71 -0.50 -11.14 0.41
C PRO A 71 -1.94 -11.69 0.48
N SER A 72 -2.43 -12.01 1.68
CA SER A 72 -3.79 -12.53 1.85
C SER A 72 -4.89 -11.46 1.86
N VAL A 73 -4.52 -10.19 1.78
CA VAL A 73 -5.44 -9.05 1.84
C VAL A 73 -5.32 -8.17 0.60
N VAL A 74 -5.14 -8.80 -0.55
CA VAL A 74 -5.20 -8.11 -1.84
C VAL A 74 -6.64 -8.00 -2.29
N ILE A 75 -7.03 -6.80 -2.68
CA ILE A 75 -8.37 -6.58 -3.25
C ILE A 75 -8.25 -6.22 -4.73
N ASP A 76 -9.12 -6.79 -5.54
CA ASP A 76 -9.33 -6.34 -6.91
C ASP A 76 -10.45 -5.31 -6.93
N SER A 77 -10.07 -4.04 -7.04
CA SER A 77 -11.02 -2.93 -7.09
C SER A 77 -10.76 -2.05 -8.31
N PRO A 78 -11.80 -1.69 -9.07
CA PRO A 78 -11.66 -0.75 -10.18
C PRO A 78 -11.29 0.66 -9.74
N ALA A 79 -11.41 0.97 -8.45
CA ALA A 79 -10.99 2.25 -7.87
C ALA A 79 -9.48 2.31 -7.60
N LEU A 80 -8.77 1.18 -7.66
CA LEU A 80 -7.31 1.16 -7.54
C LEU A 80 -6.65 1.39 -8.90
N ASP A 81 -5.71 2.31 -8.95
CA ASP A 81 -4.86 2.53 -10.13
C ASP A 81 -3.78 1.45 -10.27
N GLY A 82 -3.42 0.80 -9.15
CA GLY A 82 -2.47 -0.30 -9.20
C GLY A 82 -1.98 -0.78 -7.84
N TYR A 83 -0.86 -1.50 -7.90
CA TYR A 83 -0.22 -2.13 -6.75
C TYR A 83 1.25 -1.76 -6.70
N LEU A 84 1.72 -1.34 -5.52
CA LEU A 84 3.11 -1.03 -5.22
C LEU A 84 3.67 -2.11 -4.30
N ILE A 85 4.47 -3.03 -4.83
CA ILE A 85 4.99 -4.17 -4.05
C ILE A 85 6.30 -3.77 -3.37
N PRO A 86 6.34 -3.72 -2.02
CA PRO A 86 7.52 -3.28 -1.31
C PRO A 86 8.60 -4.36 -1.28
N THR A 87 9.84 -3.94 -1.51
CA THR A 87 11.04 -4.70 -1.20
C THR A 87 11.79 -3.98 -0.09
N VAL A 88 11.76 -4.52 1.11
CA VAL A 88 12.38 -3.88 2.29
C VAL A 88 13.89 -4.16 2.30
N PHE A 89 14.68 -3.18 1.90
CA PHE A 89 16.13 -3.34 1.73
C PHE A 89 16.93 -3.34 3.02
N ASN A 90 16.39 -2.79 4.08
CA ASN A 90 17.04 -2.77 5.40
C ASN A 90 16.40 -3.72 6.42
N SER A 91 15.64 -4.72 5.97
CA SER A 91 15.20 -5.82 6.82
C SER A 91 16.24 -6.93 6.84
N THR A 92 16.38 -7.58 7.99
CA THR A 92 17.16 -8.84 8.12
C THR A 92 16.30 -10.09 7.92
N ASP A 93 14.98 -9.93 7.89
CA ASP A 93 14.05 -11.01 7.58
C ASP A 93 13.88 -11.17 6.06
N PRO A 94 14.31 -12.31 5.47
CA PRO A 94 14.14 -12.58 4.05
C PRO A 94 12.68 -12.53 3.56
N PHE A 95 11.71 -12.68 4.47
CA PHE A 95 10.30 -12.58 4.10
C PHE A 95 9.97 -11.21 3.52
N TRP A 96 10.46 -10.13 4.15
CA TRP A 96 10.22 -8.77 3.69
C TRP A 96 11.03 -8.35 2.46
N MET A 97 12.07 -9.13 2.14
CA MET A 97 12.88 -8.89 0.95
C MET A 97 12.32 -9.59 -0.29
N VAL A 98 11.95 -10.87 -0.16
CA VAL A 98 11.51 -11.72 -1.28
C VAL A 98 10.39 -12.69 -0.93
N GLY A 99 10.16 -12.97 0.34
CA GLY A 99 9.17 -13.97 0.78
C GLY A 99 7.74 -13.54 0.49
N ALA A 100 7.40 -12.29 0.74
CA ALA A 100 6.10 -11.72 0.42
C ALA A 100 5.83 -11.78 -1.09
N HIS A 101 6.81 -11.43 -1.93
CA HIS A 101 6.72 -11.53 -3.39
C HIS A 101 6.42 -12.96 -3.85
N LYS A 102 7.09 -13.94 -3.24
CA LYS A 102 6.87 -15.35 -3.54
C LYS A 102 5.45 -15.80 -3.21
N GLU A 103 4.93 -15.39 -2.04
CA GLU A 103 3.54 -15.71 -1.66
C GLU A 103 2.54 -15.01 -2.58
N TRP A 104 2.81 -13.80 -3.00
CA TRP A 104 2.03 -13.05 -3.97
C TRP A 104 1.84 -13.80 -5.27
N VAL A 105 2.95 -14.21 -5.90
CA VAL A 105 2.93 -14.99 -7.15
C VAL A 105 2.20 -16.33 -6.99
N ARG A 106 2.15 -16.89 -5.78
CA ARG A 106 1.44 -18.17 -5.53
C ARG A 106 -0.06 -18.01 -5.33
N ILE A 107 -0.48 -16.89 -4.75
CA ILE A 107 -1.88 -16.69 -4.36
C ILE A 107 -2.67 -16.14 -5.55
N GLU A 108 -2.01 -15.45 -6.46
CA GLU A 108 -2.67 -14.57 -7.37
C GLU A 108 -2.85 -15.12 -8.79
N ASP A 109 -4.01 -15.71 -9.01
CA ASP A 109 -4.57 -15.85 -10.37
C ASP A 109 -5.18 -14.52 -10.91
N GLY A 110 -5.19 -13.44 -10.10
CA GLY A 110 -5.94 -12.23 -10.38
C GLY A 110 -5.22 -10.88 -10.29
N LEU A 111 -3.93 -10.84 -9.95
CA LEU A 111 -3.19 -9.59 -10.00
C LEU A 111 -3.04 -9.09 -11.44
N ASP A 112 -3.48 -7.87 -11.66
CA ASP A 112 -3.20 -7.17 -12.90
C ASP A 112 -1.73 -6.74 -12.92
N TRP A 113 -0.89 -7.57 -13.52
CA TRP A 113 0.54 -7.33 -13.62
C TRP A 113 0.89 -6.09 -14.44
N ASP A 114 0.00 -5.63 -15.30
CA ASP A 114 0.20 -4.39 -16.06
C ASP A 114 0.06 -3.15 -15.17
N ARG A 115 -0.67 -3.27 -14.04
CA ARG A 115 -0.81 -2.24 -13.00
C ARG A 115 0.05 -2.51 -11.77
N THR A 116 0.93 -3.50 -11.81
CA THR A 116 1.76 -3.90 -10.67
C THR A 116 3.19 -3.45 -10.88
N THR A 117 3.79 -2.89 -9.84
CA THR A 117 5.18 -2.50 -9.86
C THR A 117 5.84 -2.73 -8.50
N THR A 118 7.15 -2.77 -8.48
CA THR A 118 7.94 -2.92 -7.25
C THR A 118 8.49 -1.56 -6.82
N GLU A 119 8.57 -1.38 -5.51
CA GLU A 119 9.21 -0.22 -4.90
C GLU A 119 10.34 -0.62 -3.96
N ALA A 120 11.34 0.24 -3.84
CA ALA A 120 12.38 0.11 -2.84
C ALA A 120 11.86 0.71 -1.53
N TYR A 121 11.84 -0.08 -0.47
CA TYR A 121 11.32 0.33 0.82
C TYR A 121 12.45 0.36 1.86
N ILE A 122 12.66 1.53 2.46
CA ILE A 122 13.61 1.71 3.57
C ILE A 122 12.83 2.12 4.80
N VAL A 123 12.82 1.27 5.81
CA VAL A 123 12.12 1.52 7.07
C VAL A 123 12.97 2.41 7.95
N MET A 124 12.49 3.61 8.23
CA MET A 124 13.17 4.59 9.06
C MET A 124 12.73 4.54 10.54
N ASN A 125 11.55 3.96 10.80
CA ASN A 125 11.04 3.81 12.16
C ASN A 125 11.54 2.50 12.77
N PRO A 126 12.39 2.53 13.81
CA PRO A 126 12.92 1.30 14.44
C PRO A 126 11.85 0.49 15.20
N GLU A 127 10.68 1.06 15.44
CA GLU A 127 9.56 0.38 16.10
C GLU A 127 8.60 -0.28 15.10
N ALA A 128 8.85 -0.14 13.81
CA ALA A 128 8.04 -0.81 12.79
C ALA A 128 8.26 -2.33 12.84
N SER A 129 7.19 -3.10 12.68
CA SER A 129 7.25 -4.57 12.73
C SER A 129 8.15 -5.21 11.68
N VAL A 130 8.41 -4.50 10.58
CA VAL A 130 9.30 -4.93 9.50
C VAL A 130 10.76 -4.48 9.70
N ALA A 131 11.04 -3.70 10.74
CA ALA A 131 12.35 -3.15 11.07
C ALA A 131 13.08 -3.93 12.18
N GLU A 132 12.65 -5.14 12.50
CA GLU A 132 13.36 -6.02 13.42
C GLU A 132 14.66 -6.50 12.77
N TYR A 133 15.76 -5.93 13.22
CA TYR A 133 17.12 -6.23 12.74
C TYR A 133 17.80 -7.26 13.66
#